data_9e68e09bec62b0ff6b2d7a818c6ece61
#
_entry.id   9e68e09bec62b0ff6b2d7a818c6ece61
#
_cell.length_a   1.000
_cell.length_b   1.000
_cell.length_c   1.000
_cell.angle_alpha   90.00
_cell.angle_beta   90.00
_cell.angle_gamma   90.00
#
_symmetry.space_group_name_H-M   'P 1'
#
loop_
_entity.id
_entity.type
_entity.pdbx_description
1 polymer ?
#
loop_
_entity_poly.entity_id
_entity_poly.type
_entity_poly.pdbx_seq_one_letter_code
_entity_poly.pdbx_strand_id
1 'polypeptide(L)'
;MTRNASSPVPTTAQAPSDPSRQEALQATTAEHRHMLILKVLAQEGACRVSDMARRFTLSEMTLRRDLQEMHDAGLLKRVHGGALAIGRDTEFGERIQEGSSQKQQIGLAAAGLVRDGWSIYLDAGTTSMEVARAILQGLKDVKKLAIITNGINIAAELVGRTPYDIYAIGGEIYATGVSAVGPMTLAQVANFHFDLFFMGARGVDADAGWTNTNHLETQVKHAVMARSRHVCAIVDSNKWGQRALVSVVPFGAVTHWVCDAGLPQEARDAALAQKIDLTITGN
;
A
#
# COMPACT_ATOMS: atom_id res chain seq x y z
N MET A 1 16.13 79.22 19.30
CA MET A 1 14.68 79.06 19.03
C MET A 1 14.54 78.52 17.59
N THR A 2 13.76 77.58 17.47
CA THR A 2 13.08 76.91 16.36
C THR A 2 13.66 75.55 15.96
N ARG A 3 12.94 74.56 16.44
CA ARG A 3 13.04 73.14 16.08
C ARG A 3 12.54 72.92 14.63
N ASN A 4 13.26 72.10 13.88
CA ASN A 4 12.72 71.54 12.65
C ASN A 4 12.63 70.01 12.81
N ALA A 5 11.40 69.55 12.91
CA ALA A 5 11.06 68.13 13.03
C ALA A 5 10.99 67.54 11.61
N SER A 6 11.89 66.60 11.30
CA SER A 6 11.79 65.78 10.10
C SER A 6 10.97 64.55 10.40
N SER A 7 9.82 64.41 9.76
CA SER A 7 8.95 63.25 9.79
C SER A 7 9.63 62.04 9.08
N PRO A 8 9.49 60.82 9.60
CA PRO A 8 10.00 59.62 8.92
C PRO A 8 9.07 59.19 7.79
N VAL A 9 9.67 58.83 6.67
CA VAL A 9 9.05 58.22 5.49
C VAL A 9 8.60 56.78 5.87
N PRO A 10 7.38 56.35 5.57
CA PRO A 10 6.95 55.00 5.86
C PRO A 10 7.66 54.00 4.95
N THR A 11 8.38 53.09 5.56
CA THR A 11 8.94 51.89 4.92
C THR A 11 7.80 50.99 4.44
N THR A 12 7.65 50.84 3.16
CA THR A 12 6.77 49.84 2.56
C THR A 12 7.20 48.46 2.97
N ALA A 13 6.45 47.85 3.88
CA ALA A 13 6.57 46.45 4.21
C ALA A 13 6.23 45.63 2.94
N GLN A 14 7.22 44.93 2.40
CA GLN A 14 6.98 43.91 1.40
C GLN A 14 6.16 42.80 2.06
N ALA A 15 4.94 42.57 1.54
CA ALA A 15 4.13 41.44 1.88
C ALA A 15 4.89 40.15 1.56
N PRO A 16 4.81 39.10 2.41
CA PRO A 16 5.45 37.82 2.11
C PRO A 16 4.88 37.27 0.80
N SER A 17 5.77 36.94 -0.12
CA SER A 17 5.42 36.31 -1.40
C SER A 17 4.78 34.97 -1.13
N ASP A 18 3.48 34.85 -1.38
CA ASP A 18 2.71 33.63 -1.28
C ASP A 18 3.27 32.60 -2.28
N PRO A 19 3.83 31.46 -1.83
CA PRO A 19 4.41 30.45 -2.73
C PRO A 19 3.40 29.92 -3.75
N SER A 20 2.10 29.92 -3.43
CA SER A 20 1.02 29.51 -4.34
C SER A 20 0.89 30.42 -5.59
N ARG A 21 1.24 31.69 -5.45
CA ARG A 21 1.21 32.67 -6.56
C ARG A 21 2.36 32.51 -7.55
N GLN A 22 3.53 32.06 -7.07
CA GLN A 22 4.67 31.76 -7.93
C GLN A 22 4.49 30.47 -8.75
N GLU A 23 3.86 29.44 -8.16
CA GLU A 23 3.51 28.19 -8.85
C GLU A 23 2.44 28.42 -9.94
N ALA A 24 1.45 29.28 -9.69
CA ALA A 24 0.40 29.63 -10.66
C ALA A 24 0.93 30.37 -11.92
N LEU A 25 1.92 31.21 -11.76
CA LEU A 25 2.54 31.96 -12.89
C LEU A 25 3.42 31.06 -13.78
N GLN A 26 3.83 29.90 -13.30
CA GLN A 26 4.72 29.00 -14.03
C GLN A 26 3.98 27.89 -14.83
N ALA A 27 2.67 27.69 -14.66
CA ALA A 27 1.91 26.65 -15.33
C ALA A 27 1.46 26.97 -16.77
N THR A 28 2.26 27.70 -17.53
CA THR A 28 1.86 28.20 -18.86
C THR A 28 2.06 27.19 -20.00
N THR A 29 3.02 26.27 -19.91
CA THR A 29 3.22 25.20 -20.90
C THR A 29 2.71 23.87 -20.40
N ALA A 30 2.32 22.95 -21.31
CA ALA A 30 1.86 21.60 -20.95
C ALA A 30 2.96 20.83 -20.19
N GLU A 31 4.19 20.89 -20.68
CA GLU A 31 5.34 20.21 -20.05
C GLU A 31 5.58 20.69 -18.62
N HIS A 32 5.47 21.99 -18.39
CA HIS A 32 5.65 22.55 -17.06
C HIS A 32 4.51 22.16 -16.11
N ARG A 33 3.27 22.14 -16.61
CA ARG A 33 2.11 21.66 -15.85
C ARG A 33 2.26 20.19 -15.50
N HIS A 34 2.71 19.34 -16.45
CA HIS A 34 2.98 17.93 -16.20
C HIS A 34 4.03 17.73 -15.10
N MET A 35 5.12 18.52 -15.10
CA MET A 35 6.12 18.48 -14.02
C MET A 35 5.52 18.87 -12.66
N LEU A 36 4.69 19.90 -12.60
CA LEU A 36 4.04 20.32 -11.36
C LEU A 36 3.04 19.27 -10.86
N ILE A 37 2.28 18.66 -11.76
CA ILE A 37 1.37 17.55 -11.45
C ILE A 37 2.16 16.36 -10.87
N LEU A 38 3.27 15.96 -11.50
CA LEU A 38 4.14 14.89 -11.00
C LEU A 38 4.75 15.25 -9.64
N LYS A 39 5.14 16.50 -9.41
CA LYS A 39 5.66 16.95 -8.12
C LYS A 39 4.60 16.83 -7.02
N VAL A 40 3.36 17.24 -7.29
CA VAL A 40 2.24 17.08 -6.33
C VAL A 40 1.96 15.59 -6.08
N LEU A 41 1.86 14.79 -7.14
CA LEU A 41 1.67 13.35 -7.00
C LEU A 41 2.85 12.69 -6.29
N ALA A 42 4.07 13.19 -6.50
CA ALA A 42 5.25 12.73 -5.77
C ALA A 42 5.19 13.06 -4.27
N GLN A 43 4.58 14.13 -3.86
CA GLN A 43 4.44 14.55 -2.46
C GLN A 43 3.20 13.96 -1.79
N GLU A 44 2.05 14.00 -2.47
CA GLU A 44 0.74 13.74 -1.91
C GLU A 44 0.18 12.33 -2.27
N GLY A 45 0.83 11.62 -3.23
CA GLY A 45 0.40 10.28 -3.68
C GLY A 45 -0.81 10.30 -4.61
N ALA A 46 -1.77 11.18 -4.35
CA ALA A 46 -3.02 11.36 -5.11
C ALA A 46 -3.35 12.83 -5.28
N CYS A 47 -4.14 13.16 -6.30
CA CYS A 47 -4.68 14.51 -6.47
C CYS A 47 -6.11 14.46 -7.02
N ARG A 48 -6.95 15.42 -6.58
CA ARG A 48 -8.26 15.65 -7.20
C ARG A 48 -8.16 16.75 -8.25
N VAL A 49 -8.90 16.59 -9.35
CA VAL A 49 -8.98 17.58 -10.44
C VAL A 49 -9.38 18.95 -9.90
N SER A 50 -10.40 19.03 -9.03
CA SER A 50 -10.88 20.27 -8.45
C SER A 50 -9.84 21.01 -7.60
N ASP A 51 -9.03 20.28 -6.84
CA ASP A 51 -8.03 20.84 -5.94
C ASP A 51 -6.82 21.37 -6.74
N MET A 52 -6.40 20.59 -7.74
CA MET A 52 -5.34 20.98 -8.67
C MET A 52 -5.74 22.18 -9.55
N ALA A 53 -7.02 22.23 -10.00
CA ALA A 53 -7.56 23.35 -10.76
C ALA A 53 -7.45 24.64 -9.96
N ARG A 54 -7.81 24.62 -8.69
CA ARG A 54 -7.67 25.76 -7.77
C ARG A 54 -6.21 26.12 -7.52
N ARG A 55 -5.36 25.11 -7.23
CA ARG A 55 -3.95 25.30 -6.88
C ARG A 55 -3.15 25.92 -8.03
N PHE A 56 -3.42 25.49 -9.26
CA PHE A 56 -2.69 25.98 -10.45
C PHE A 56 -3.44 27.06 -11.24
N THR A 57 -4.60 27.49 -10.77
CA THR A 57 -5.45 28.50 -11.43
C THR A 57 -5.77 28.10 -12.88
N LEU A 58 -6.12 26.83 -13.08
CA LEU A 58 -6.46 26.21 -14.36
C LEU A 58 -7.93 25.77 -14.41
N SER A 59 -8.47 25.61 -15.63
CA SER A 59 -9.77 24.98 -15.78
C SER A 59 -9.68 23.47 -15.50
N GLU A 60 -10.73 22.88 -14.91
CA GLU A 60 -10.79 21.42 -14.74
C GLU A 60 -10.68 20.66 -16.06
N MET A 61 -11.16 21.26 -17.16
CA MET A 61 -11.07 20.66 -18.49
C MET A 61 -9.62 20.55 -18.95
N THR A 62 -8.81 21.61 -18.75
CA THR A 62 -7.38 21.58 -19.05
C THR A 62 -6.68 20.49 -18.26
N LEU A 63 -6.93 20.42 -16.95
CA LEU A 63 -6.33 19.39 -16.10
C LEU A 63 -6.77 17.99 -16.47
N ARG A 64 -8.04 17.78 -16.79
CA ARG A 64 -8.53 16.45 -17.24
C ARG A 64 -7.83 16.00 -18.51
N ARG A 65 -7.53 16.92 -19.42
CA ARG A 65 -6.77 16.63 -20.62
C ARG A 65 -5.31 16.32 -20.30
N ASP A 66 -4.63 17.15 -19.51
CA ASP A 66 -3.26 16.92 -19.08
C ASP A 66 -3.13 15.54 -18.36
N LEU A 67 -4.04 15.24 -17.44
CA LEU A 67 -4.07 13.95 -16.74
C LEU A 67 -4.33 12.77 -17.69
N GLN A 68 -5.09 12.95 -18.77
CA GLN A 68 -5.30 11.91 -19.78
C GLN A 68 -4.03 11.67 -20.58
N GLU A 69 -3.39 12.73 -21.09
CA GLU A 69 -2.14 12.64 -21.84
C GLU A 69 -1.04 11.98 -20.99
N MET A 70 -0.94 12.34 -19.72
CA MET A 70 0.02 11.73 -18.78
C MET A 70 -0.31 10.28 -18.45
N HIS A 71 -1.58 9.91 -18.38
CA HIS A 71 -2.01 8.54 -18.20
C HIS A 71 -1.64 7.66 -19.39
N ASP A 72 -1.93 8.14 -20.60
CA ASP A 72 -1.63 7.45 -21.86
C ASP A 72 -0.10 7.29 -22.05
N ALA A 73 0.68 8.26 -21.54
CA ALA A 73 2.13 8.20 -21.48
C ALA A 73 2.68 7.32 -20.33
N GLY A 74 1.81 6.71 -19.49
CA GLY A 74 2.23 5.87 -18.38
C GLY A 74 2.90 6.63 -17.22
N LEU A 75 2.69 7.93 -17.09
CA LEU A 75 3.30 8.79 -16.06
C LEU A 75 2.48 8.86 -14.76
N LEU A 76 1.20 8.56 -14.81
CA LEU A 76 0.28 8.52 -13.68
C LEU A 76 -0.90 7.58 -13.98
N LYS A 77 -1.69 7.24 -12.96
CA LYS A 77 -2.95 6.48 -13.13
C LYS A 77 -4.14 7.40 -12.93
N ARG A 78 -5.02 7.52 -13.95
CA ARG A 78 -6.30 8.22 -13.77
C ARG A 78 -7.27 7.41 -12.92
N VAL A 79 -7.98 8.12 -12.03
CA VAL A 79 -9.11 7.61 -11.26
C VAL A 79 -10.30 8.55 -11.41
N HIS A 80 -11.48 8.14 -10.92
CA HIS A 80 -12.66 8.99 -10.99
C HIS A 80 -12.43 10.29 -10.19
N GLY A 81 -12.42 11.42 -10.91
CA GLY A 81 -12.22 12.76 -10.31
C GLY A 81 -10.78 13.17 -10.01
N GLY A 82 -9.75 12.37 -10.41
CA GLY A 82 -8.36 12.70 -10.10
C GLY A 82 -7.31 11.80 -10.73
N ALA A 83 -6.13 11.75 -10.13
CA ALA A 83 -5.02 10.90 -10.52
C ALA A 83 -4.23 10.40 -9.31
N LEU A 84 -3.54 9.27 -9.49
CA LEU A 84 -2.61 8.63 -8.55
C LEU A 84 -1.22 8.60 -9.15
N ALA A 85 -0.19 8.70 -8.30
CA ALA A 85 1.19 8.45 -8.70
C ALA A 85 1.37 6.99 -9.13
N ILE A 86 2.05 6.75 -10.25
CA ILE A 86 2.48 5.41 -10.65
C ILE A 86 3.78 5.08 -9.91
N GLY A 87 3.83 3.90 -9.30
CA GLY A 87 5.04 3.37 -8.68
C GLY A 87 5.42 4.02 -7.35
N ARG A 88 4.63 4.96 -6.82
CA ARG A 88 4.83 5.43 -5.46
C ARG A 88 4.27 4.40 -4.48
N ASP A 89 5.13 3.95 -3.61
CA ASP A 89 4.68 3.17 -2.47
C ASP A 89 3.98 4.12 -1.50
N THR A 90 2.64 4.05 -1.44
CA THR A 90 1.83 4.86 -0.52
C THR A 90 2.17 4.47 0.92
N GLU A 91 2.25 5.45 1.81
CA GLU A 91 2.54 5.20 3.22
C GLU A 91 1.53 4.23 3.85
N PHE A 92 1.97 3.46 4.83
CA PHE A 92 1.12 2.50 5.53
C PHE A 92 -0.15 3.15 6.08
N GLY A 93 -0.03 4.38 6.63
CA GLY A 93 -1.14 5.15 7.19
C GLY A 93 -2.24 5.50 6.18
N GLU A 94 -1.87 5.83 4.94
CA GLU A 94 -2.83 6.08 3.86
C GLU A 94 -3.55 4.79 3.45
N ARG A 95 -2.78 3.70 3.31
CA ARG A 95 -3.30 2.39 2.89
C ARG A 95 -4.24 1.74 3.89
N ILE A 96 -4.08 2.00 5.19
CA ILE A 96 -4.95 1.40 6.22
C ILE A 96 -6.39 1.90 6.09
N GLN A 97 -6.58 3.11 5.53
CA GLN A 97 -7.90 3.69 5.32
C GLN A 97 -8.56 3.25 4.01
N GLU A 98 -7.76 2.91 3.00
CA GLU A 98 -8.26 2.41 1.72
C GLU A 98 -8.87 1.02 1.89
N GLY A 99 -10.17 0.87 1.55
CA GLY A 99 -10.84 -0.44 1.60
C GLY A 99 -10.82 -1.10 2.98
N SER A 100 -10.92 -0.32 4.06
CA SER A 100 -10.79 -0.82 5.43
C SER A 100 -11.81 -1.92 5.76
N SER A 101 -13.07 -1.79 5.29
CA SER A 101 -14.11 -2.80 5.48
C SER A 101 -13.78 -4.12 4.77
N GLN A 102 -13.33 -4.06 3.51
CA GLN A 102 -12.93 -5.25 2.75
C GLN A 102 -11.75 -5.96 3.44
N LYS A 103 -10.73 -5.21 3.86
CA LYS A 103 -9.57 -5.79 4.55
C LYS A 103 -9.93 -6.43 5.88
N GLN A 104 -10.87 -5.84 6.64
CA GLN A 104 -11.38 -6.45 7.87
C GLN A 104 -12.06 -7.79 7.59
N GLN A 105 -12.92 -7.86 6.58
CA GLN A 105 -13.58 -9.10 6.20
C GLN A 105 -12.58 -10.16 5.72
N ILE A 106 -11.62 -9.76 4.90
CA ILE A 106 -10.52 -10.63 4.46
C ILE A 106 -9.71 -11.12 5.68
N GLY A 107 -9.39 -10.22 6.61
CA GLY A 107 -8.64 -10.56 7.83
C GLY A 107 -9.36 -11.60 8.70
N LEU A 108 -10.67 -11.44 8.89
CA LEU A 108 -11.50 -12.39 9.65
C LEU A 108 -11.55 -13.77 8.98
N ALA A 109 -11.79 -13.81 7.68
CA ALA A 109 -11.84 -15.08 6.93
C ALA A 109 -10.47 -15.77 6.89
N ALA A 110 -9.40 -15.01 6.68
CA ALA A 110 -8.03 -15.52 6.66
C ALA A 110 -7.61 -16.08 8.04
N ALA A 111 -7.95 -15.39 9.12
CA ALA A 111 -7.69 -15.88 10.48
C ALA A 111 -8.39 -17.23 10.76
N GLY A 112 -9.55 -17.48 10.14
CA GLY A 112 -10.25 -18.75 10.22
C GLY A 112 -9.53 -19.96 9.57
N LEU A 113 -8.49 -19.71 8.75
CA LEU A 113 -7.66 -20.77 8.15
C LEU A 113 -6.60 -21.30 9.13
N VAL A 114 -6.31 -20.58 10.20
CA VAL A 114 -5.27 -20.94 11.18
C VAL A 114 -5.68 -22.17 11.97
N ARG A 115 -4.73 -23.07 12.23
CA ARG A 115 -4.96 -24.31 12.99
C ARG A 115 -4.07 -24.38 14.22
N ASP A 116 -4.49 -25.17 15.20
CA ASP A 116 -3.73 -25.40 16.42
C ASP A 116 -2.35 -25.99 16.14
N GLY A 117 -1.35 -25.49 16.84
CA GLY A 117 0.04 -25.94 16.74
C GLY A 117 0.81 -25.42 15.52
N TRP A 118 0.20 -24.58 14.67
CA TRP A 118 0.85 -24.04 13.47
C TRP A 118 1.83 -22.92 13.77
N SER A 119 2.77 -22.74 12.84
CA SER A 119 3.61 -21.58 12.67
C SER A 119 3.12 -20.78 11.45
N ILE A 120 2.72 -19.53 11.65
CA ILE A 120 2.24 -18.67 10.58
C ILE A 120 3.17 -17.47 10.36
N TYR A 121 3.30 -17.03 9.11
CA TYR A 121 3.95 -15.77 8.80
C TYR A 121 2.93 -14.74 8.35
N LEU A 122 2.92 -13.60 9.02
CA LEU A 122 2.16 -12.41 8.62
C LEU A 122 3.08 -11.45 7.87
N ASP A 123 2.81 -11.24 6.60
CA ASP A 123 3.50 -10.24 5.78
C ASP A 123 3.30 -8.82 6.35
N ALA A 124 4.21 -7.91 6.07
CA ALA A 124 4.01 -6.51 6.38
C ALA A 124 2.96 -5.89 5.44
N GLY A 125 1.89 -5.36 6.00
CA GLY A 125 0.85 -4.74 5.19
C GLY A 125 -0.45 -4.50 5.96
N THR A 126 -1.33 -3.70 5.36
CA THR A 126 -2.58 -3.29 6.01
C THR A 126 -3.59 -4.43 6.13
N THR A 127 -3.66 -5.35 5.16
CA THR A 127 -4.52 -6.53 5.24
C THR A 127 -3.98 -7.54 6.26
N SER A 128 -2.65 -7.71 6.35
CA SER A 128 -2.01 -8.55 7.39
C SER A 128 -2.26 -7.99 8.80
N MET A 129 -2.34 -6.67 8.95
CA MET A 129 -2.75 -6.04 10.20
C MET A 129 -4.18 -6.45 10.59
N GLU A 130 -5.10 -6.54 9.63
CA GLU A 130 -6.47 -7.00 9.91
C GLU A 130 -6.52 -8.50 10.26
N VAL A 131 -5.64 -9.33 9.68
CA VAL A 131 -5.47 -10.74 10.14
C VAL A 131 -4.99 -10.76 11.60
N ALA A 132 -4.00 -9.95 11.95
CA ALA A 132 -3.50 -9.84 13.32
C ALA A 132 -4.61 -9.39 14.30
N ARG A 133 -5.41 -8.40 13.92
CA ARG A 133 -6.57 -7.93 14.71
C ARG A 133 -7.65 -9.00 14.86
N ALA A 134 -7.91 -9.78 13.81
CA ALA A 134 -8.84 -10.90 13.87
C ALA A 134 -8.34 -12.00 14.84
N ILE A 135 -7.03 -12.29 14.83
CA ILE A 135 -6.41 -13.22 15.79
C ILE A 135 -6.60 -12.74 17.25
N LEU A 136 -6.49 -11.43 17.49
CA LEU A 136 -6.74 -10.84 18.83
C LEU A 136 -8.18 -10.96 19.31
N GLN A 137 -9.15 -11.10 18.40
CA GLN A 137 -10.56 -11.37 18.76
C GLN A 137 -10.77 -12.81 19.26
N GLY A 138 -9.79 -13.67 19.08
CA GLY A 138 -9.79 -15.06 19.47
C GLY A 138 -9.98 -16.01 18.28
N LEU A 139 -9.17 -17.06 18.26
CA LEU A 139 -9.28 -18.14 17.28
C LEU A 139 -10.02 -19.32 17.89
N LYS A 140 -10.97 -19.89 17.14
CA LYS A 140 -11.70 -21.08 17.59
C LYS A 140 -10.78 -22.29 17.55
N ASP A 141 -10.75 -23.06 18.66
CA ASP A 141 -10.02 -24.32 18.78
C ASP A 141 -8.49 -24.22 18.55
N VAL A 142 -7.88 -23.02 18.67
CA VAL A 142 -6.44 -22.81 18.58
C VAL A 142 -5.89 -22.46 19.96
N LYS A 143 -5.06 -23.34 20.51
CA LYS A 143 -4.43 -23.19 21.83
C LYS A 143 -2.95 -22.81 21.73
N LYS A 144 -2.29 -23.26 20.66
CA LYS A 144 -0.87 -23.01 20.40
C LYS A 144 -0.71 -22.44 19.00
N LEU A 145 0.04 -21.36 18.89
CA LEU A 145 0.35 -20.73 17.61
C LEU A 145 1.68 -19.96 17.74
N ALA A 146 2.53 -20.11 16.75
CA ALA A 146 3.69 -19.24 16.59
C ALA A 146 3.38 -18.24 15.44
N ILE A 147 3.46 -16.94 15.72
CA ILE A 147 3.23 -15.87 14.75
C ILE A 147 4.54 -15.18 14.47
N ILE A 148 4.99 -15.24 13.23
CA ILE A 148 6.23 -14.62 12.77
C ILE A 148 5.87 -13.47 11.83
N THR A 149 6.52 -12.33 11.96
CA THR A 149 6.29 -11.18 11.07
C THR A 149 7.52 -10.29 10.96
N ASN A 150 7.72 -9.68 9.80
CA ASN A 150 8.64 -8.56 9.61
C ASN A 150 7.95 -7.19 9.67
N GLY A 151 6.64 -7.16 9.90
CA GLY A 151 5.85 -5.94 10.11
C GLY A 151 6.00 -5.45 11.56
N ILE A 152 6.70 -4.33 11.75
CA ILE A 152 6.99 -3.79 13.09
C ILE A 152 5.72 -3.41 13.85
N ASN A 153 4.79 -2.79 13.16
CA ASN A 153 3.49 -2.40 13.71
C ASN A 153 2.59 -3.63 14.00
N ILE A 154 2.70 -4.70 13.21
CA ILE A 154 1.97 -5.95 13.43
C ILE A 154 2.48 -6.63 14.70
N ALA A 155 3.81 -6.72 14.86
CA ALA A 155 4.40 -7.27 16.08
C ALA A 155 3.99 -6.45 17.32
N ALA A 156 4.03 -5.11 17.22
CA ALA A 156 3.62 -4.21 18.30
C ALA A 156 2.12 -4.36 18.65
N GLU A 157 1.25 -4.59 17.64
CA GLU A 157 -0.18 -4.81 17.85
C GLU A 157 -0.47 -6.10 18.63
N LEU A 158 0.32 -7.17 18.40
CA LEU A 158 0.10 -8.50 18.97
C LEU A 158 0.73 -8.68 20.35
N VAL A 159 1.90 -8.07 20.60
CA VAL A 159 2.69 -8.33 21.81
C VAL A 159 1.93 -7.96 23.08
N GLY A 160 1.86 -8.89 24.04
CA GLY A 160 1.16 -8.69 25.30
C GLY A 160 -0.37 -8.73 25.22
N ARG A 161 -0.95 -8.97 24.03
CA ARG A 161 -2.40 -8.98 23.79
C ARG A 161 -2.95 -10.35 23.36
N THR A 162 -2.08 -11.33 23.16
CA THR A 162 -2.43 -12.69 22.77
C THR A 162 -1.62 -13.70 23.59
N PRO A 163 -2.13 -14.93 23.83
CA PRO A 163 -1.39 -15.98 24.50
C PRO A 163 -0.36 -16.69 23.59
N TYR A 164 -0.29 -16.32 22.32
CA TYR A 164 0.55 -16.97 21.32
C TYR A 164 1.99 -16.45 21.31
N ASP A 165 2.92 -17.27 20.81
CA ASP A 165 4.32 -16.87 20.67
C ASP A 165 4.50 -15.93 19.50
N ILE A 166 5.09 -14.75 19.74
CA ILE A 166 5.32 -13.72 18.74
C ILE A 166 6.81 -13.60 18.45
N TYR A 167 7.19 -13.74 17.17
CA TYR A 167 8.56 -13.55 16.68
C TYR A 167 8.59 -12.36 15.71
N ALA A 168 9.23 -11.28 16.12
CA ALA A 168 9.49 -10.14 15.24
C ALA A 168 10.82 -10.34 14.52
N ILE A 169 10.76 -10.43 13.20
CA ILE A 169 11.95 -10.46 12.35
C ILE A 169 12.48 -9.03 12.18
N GLY A 170 13.71 -8.82 12.62
CA GLY A 170 14.39 -7.53 12.54
C GLY A 170 15.16 -7.33 11.22
N GLY A 171 15.77 -6.14 11.08
CA GLY A 171 16.56 -5.78 9.91
C GLY A 171 16.59 -4.28 9.68
N GLU A 172 16.90 -3.86 8.46
CA GLU A 172 16.72 -2.48 8.00
C GLU A 172 15.23 -2.14 7.92
N ILE A 173 14.84 -0.98 8.41
CA ILE A 173 13.42 -0.59 8.41
C ILE A 173 13.08 0.18 7.13
N TYR A 174 12.22 -0.41 6.32
CA TYR A 174 11.57 0.25 5.21
C TYR A 174 10.38 1.06 5.74
N ALA A 175 10.56 2.37 5.87
CA ALA A 175 9.63 3.26 6.58
C ALA A 175 8.21 3.26 5.95
N THR A 176 8.11 3.33 4.62
CA THR A 176 6.82 3.36 3.90
C THR A 176 5.98 2.10 4.13
N GLY A 177 6.62 0.94 4.23
CA GLY A 177 5.97 -0.35 4.51
C GLY A 177 5.82 -0.65 6.00
N VAL A 178 6.54 0.07 6.87
CA VAL A 178 6.71 -0.22 8.31
C VAL A 178 7.20 -1.66 8.50
N SER A 179 8.15 -2.07 7.67
CA SER A 179 8.63 -3.46 7.58
C SER A 179 10.13 -3.56 7.71
N ALA A 180 10.61 -4.65 8.32
CA ALA A 180 12.03 -5.00 8.28
C ALA A 180 12.35 -5.68 6.94
N VAL A 181 13.48 -5.29 6.33
CA VAL A 181 13.95 -5.79 5.03
C VAL A 181 15.47 -5.97 5.02
N GLY A 182 15.99 -6.46 3.92
CA GLY A 182 17.43 -6.57 3.67
C GLY A 182 18.08 -7.86 4.19
N PRO A 183 19.42 -7.97 4.08
CA PRO A 183 20.14 -9.22 4.35
C PRO A 183 19.96 -9.79 5.76
N MET A 184 19.87 -8.92 6.77
CA MET A 184 19.63 -9.35 8.16
C MET A 184 18.27 -10.01 8.33
N THR A 185 17.22 -9.46 7.70
CA THR A 185 15.88 -10.02 7.68
C THR A 185 15.88 -11.39 7.00
N LEU A 186 16.51 -11.50 5.82
CA LEU A 186 16.59 -12.75 5.07
C LEU A 186 17.31 -13.85 5.85
N ALA A 187 18.42 -13.52 6.53
CA ALA A 187 19.17 -14.46 7.36
C ALA A 187 18.33 -15.00 8.53
N GLN A 188 17.48 -14.17 9.14
CA GLN A 188 16.58 -14.59 10.21
C GLN A 188 15.46 -15.48 9.67
N VAL A 189 14.79 -15.08 8.57
CA VAL A 189 13.73 -15.87 7.91
C VAL A 189 14.22 -17.29 7.58
N ALA A 190 15.46 -17.45 7.17
CA ALA A 190 16.06 -18.74 6.82
C ALA A 190 16.05 -19.76 7.97
N ASN A 191 15.93 -19.32 9.23
CA ASN A 191 15.91 -20.20 10.40
C ASN A 191 14.49 -20.73 10.76
N PHE A 192 13.45 -20.28 10.05
CA PHE A 192 12.07 -20.67 10.33
C PHE A 192 11.49 -21.56 9.23
N HIS A 193 10.44 -22.29 9.57
CA HIS A 193 9.52 -22.96 8.65
C HIS A 193 8.11 -22.55 9.00
N PHE A 194 7.27 -22.35 7.98
CA PHE A 194 5.92 -21.85 8.17
C PHE A 194 4.90 -22.85 7.62
N ASP A 195 3.85 -23.12 8.39
CA ASP A 195 2.72 -23.91 7.92
C ASP A 195 1.88 -23.06 6.95
N LEU A 196 1.73 -21.75 7.24
CA LEU A 196 0.95 -20.83 6.42
C LEU A 196 1.60 -19.46 6.35
N PHE A 197 1.73 -18.93 5.15
CA PHE A 197 2.14 -17.56 4.87
C PHE A 197 0.96 -16.74 4.38
N PHE A 198 0.56 -15.71 5.11
CA PHE A 198 -0.40 -14.70 4.66
C PHE A 198 0.32 -13.62 3.87
N MET A 199 0.20 -13.66 2.57
CA MET A 199 0.92 -12.81 1.63
C MET A 199 0.04 -11.65 1.14
N GLY A 200 0.48 -10.41 1.37
CA GLY A 200 -0.06 -9.23 0.71
C GLY A 200 0.55 -8.98 -0.66
N ALA A 201 -0.16 -8.25 -1.51
CA ALA A 201 0.37 -7.76 -2.79
C ALA A 201 -0.15 -6.34 -3.11
N ARG A 202 0.56 -5.64 -3.99
CA ARG A 202 0.17 -4.32 -4.49
C ARG A 202 -0.66 -4.39 -5.76
N GLY A 203 -0.53 -5.46 -6.51
CA GLY A 203 -1.30 -5.76 -7.69
C GLY A 203 -1.33 -7.25 -7.95
N VAL A 204 -2.37 -7.70 -8.64
CA VAL A 204 -2.54 -9.06 -9.11
C VAL A 204 -3.15 -9.06 -10.50
N ASP A 205 -2.59 -9.87 -11.39
CA ASP A 205 -2.98 -9.97 -12.78
C ASP A 205 -2.73 -11.41 -13.25
N ALA A 206 -3.57 -11.94 -14.15
CA ALA A 206 -3.47 -13.32 -14.58
C ALA A 206 -2.12 -13.64 -15.26
N ASP A 207 -1.58 -12.70 -16.04
CA ASP A 207 -0.32 -12.87 -16.77
C ASP A 207 0.90 -12.47 -15.94
N ALA A 208 0.84 -11.27 -15.29
CA ALA A 208 1.94 -10.72 -14.51
C ALA A 208 2.09 -11.39 -13.13
N GLY A 209 1.07 -12.11 -12.67
CA GLY A 209 1.04 -12.71 -11.34
C GLY A 209 0.86 -11.67 -10.22
N TRP A 210 1.39 -12.00 -9.06
CA TRP A 210 1.39 -11.14 -7.87
C TRP A 210 2.55 -10.17 -7.93
N THR A 211 2.29 -8.88 -7.69
CA THR A 211 3.29 -7.82 -7.88
C THR A 211 3.37 -6.90 -6.65
N ASN A 212 4.55 -6.29 -6.45
CA ASN A 212 4.83 -5.35 -5.36
C ASN A 212 5.57 -4.10 -5.87
N THR A 213 5.61 -3.05 -5.07
CA THR A 213 6.31 -1.80 -5.41
C THR A 213 7.78 -1.82 -4.99
N ASN A 214 8.14 -2.55 -3.95
CA ASN A 214 9.47 -2.55 -3.35
C ASN A 214 10.16 -3.91 -3.52
N HIS A 215 11.38 -3.91 -4.06
CA HIS A 215 12.14 -5.13 -4.32
C HIS A 215 12.68 -5.80 -3.05
N LEU A 216 13.01 -5.02 -2.00
CA LEU A 216 13.50 -5.61 -0.74
C LEU A 216 12.37 -6.35 0.00
N GLU A 217 11.14 -5.79 0.02
CA GLU A 217 9.97 -6.52 0.53
C GLU A 217 9.70 -7.77 -0.32
N THR A 218 9.87 -7.68 -1.65
CA THR A 218 9.72 -8.84 -2.55
C THR A 218 10.72 -9.94 -2.23
N GLN A 219 11.97 -9.59 -1.93
CA GLN A 219 12.98 -10.58 -1.49
C GLN A 219 12.57 -11.29 -0.20
N VAL A 220 12.01 -10.57 0.78
CA VAL A 220 11.47 -11.19 2.01
C VAL A 220 10.34 -12.15 1.68
N LYS A 221 9.38 -11.75 0.82
CA LYS A 221 8.29 -12.63 0.38
C LYS A 221 8.82 -13.92 -0.27
N HIS A 222 9.81 -13.83 -1.16
CA HIS A 222 10.45 -15.00 -1.76
C HIS A 222 11.07 -15.93 -0.72
N ALA A 223 11.81 -15.36 0.24
CA ALA A 223 12.45 -16.14 1.31
C ALA A 223 11.42 -16.86 2.18
N VAL A 224 10.32 -16.18 2.53
CA VAL A 224 9.22 -16.75 3.33
C VAL A 224 8.48 -17.83 2.55
N MET A 225 8.14 -17.58 1.27
CA MET A 225 7.47 -18.58 0.42
C MET A 225 8.28 -19.87 0.30
N ALA A 226 9.59 -19.77 0.10
CA ALA A 226 10.48 -20.92 0.02
C ALA A 226 10.51 -21.78 1.29
N ARG A 227 10.01 -21.24 2.41
CA ARG A 227 9.96 -21.90 3.74
C ARG A 227 8.53 -22.20 4.18
N SER A 228 7.53 -21.94 3.35
CA SER A 228 6.11 -22.08 3.67
C SER A 228 5.51 -23.32 3.02
N ARG A 229 4.69 -24.06 3.77
CA ARG A 229 3.92 -25.19 3.25
C ARG A 229 2.75 -24.72 2.39
N HIS A 230 2.06 -23.68 2.86
CA HIS A 230 0.93 -23.05 2.19
C HIS A 230 1.14 -21.54 2.08
N VAL A 231 0.68 -20.96 0.97
CA VAL A 231 0.68 -19.52 0.76
C VAL A 231 -0.75 -19.06 0.53
N CYS A 232 -1.25 -18.19 1.38
CA CYS A 232 -2.55 -17.56 1.26
C CYS A 232 -2.39 -16.10 0.86
N ALA A 233 -2.79 -15.74 -0.34
CA ALA A 233 -2.89 -14.33 -0.73
C ALA A 233 -4.08 -13.69 -0.01
N ILE A 234 -3.84 -12.56 0.66
CA ILE A 234 -4.84 -11.74 1.36
C ILE A 234 -4.93 -10.38 0.67
N VAL A 235 -5.61 -10.35 -0.47
CA VAL A 235 -5.57 -9.23 -1.41
C VAL A 235 -6.99 -8.88 -1.85
N ASP A 236 -7.37 -7.60 -1.69
CA ASP A 236 -8.69 -7.10 -2.04
C ASP A 236 -8.91 -6.97 -3.56
N SER A 237 -10.17 -6.96 -3.98
CA SER A 237 -10.60 -6.94 -5.38
C SER A 237 -10.08 -5.74 -6.17
N ASN A 238 -9.81 -4.60 -5.51
CA ASN A 238 -9.27 -3.42 -6.16
C ASN A 238 -7.85 -3.62 -6.72
N LYS A 239 -7.16 -4.71 -6.33
CA LYS A 239 -5.81 -5.03 -6.81
C LYS A 239 -5.81 -5.87 -8.08
N TRP A 240 -6.97 -6.43 -8.48
CA TRP A 240 -7.10 -7.16 -9.75
C TRP A 240 -6.88 -6.25 -10.95
N GLY A 241 -6.13 -6.74 -11.94
CA GLY A 241 -5.74 -5.99 -13.13
C GLY A 241 -4.68 -4.91 -12.87
N GLN A 242 -4.15 -4.79 -11.63
CA GLN A 242 -3.07 -3.87 -11.32
C GLN A 242 -1.72 -4.58 -11.39
N ARG A 243 -0.75 -3.90 -12.00
CA ARG A 243 0.65 -4.36 -12.07
C ARG A 243 1.54 -3.36 -11.38
N ALA A 244 2.21 -3.79 -10.32
CA ALA A 244 3.23 -2.98 -9.64
C ALA A 244 4.62 -3.26 -10.23
N LEU A 245 5.62 -2.50 -9.77
CA LEU A 245 6.98 -2.47 -10.36
C LEU A 245 7.68 -3.83 -10.36
N VAL A 246 7.52 -4.62 -9.31
CA VAL A 246 8.31 -5.83 -9.08
C VAL A 246 7.41 -7.06 -9.04
N SER A 247 7.70 -8.06 -9.87
CA SER A 247 7.02 -9.35 -9.81
C SER A 247 7.41 -10.09 -8.53
N VAL A 248 6.40 -10.58 -7.81
CA VAL A 248 6.60 -11.46 -6.65
C VAL A 248 6.63 -12.90 -7.12
N VAL A 249 5.52 -13.41 -7.63
CA VAL A 249 5.40 -14.79 -8.13
C VAL A 249 4.34 -14.88 -9.23
N PRO A 250 4.37 -15.93 -10.07
CA PRO A 250 3.29 -16.22 -11.00
C PRO A 250 1.94 -16.35 -10.30
N PHE A 251 0.86 -16.08 -11.00
CA PHE A 251 -0.49 -16.08 -10.43
C PHE A 251 -0.85 -17.39 -9.71
N GLY A 252 -0.56 -18.54 -10.31
CA GLY A 252 -0.84 -19.86 -9.76
C GLY A 252 0.11 -20.35 -8.65
N ALA A 253 1.06 -19.53 -8.19
CA ALA A 253 2.03 -19.93 -7.17
C ALA A 253 1.49 -19.88 -5.73
N VAL A 254 0.27 -19.35 -5.50
CA VAL A 254 -0.39 -19.33 -4.21
C VAL A 254 -1.36 -20.52 -4.09
N THR A 255 -1.52 -21.06 -2.88
CA THR A 255 -2.45 -22.18 -2.64
C THR A 255 -3.87 -21.70 -2.35
N HIS A 256 -4.00 -20.52 -1.71
CA HIS A 256 -5.26 -19.93 -1.30
C HIS A 256 -5.29 -18.44 -1.68
N TRP A 257 -6.48 -17.93 -1.91
CA TRP A 257 -6.72 -16.50 -2.05
C TRP A 257 -7.99 -16.10 -1.31
N VAL A 258 -7.86 -15.24 -0.31
CA VAL A 258 -8.99 -14.64 0.39
C VAL A 258 -9.20 -13.23 -0.17
N CYS A 259 -10.38 -12.98 -0.73
CA CYS A 259 -10.74 -11.73 -1.39
C CYS A 259 -12.16 -11.30 -1.01
N ASP A 260 -12.49 -10.03 -1.18
CA ASP A 260 -13.84 -9.49 -0.99
C ASP A 260 -14.78 -9.77 -2.19
N ALA A 261 -16.09 -9.54 -1.98
CA ALA A 261 -17.14 -9.81 -2.96
C ALA A 261 -17.01 -9.02 -4.27
N GLY A 262 -16.25 -7.91 -4.28
CA GLY A 262 -15.98 -7.09 -5.45
C GLY A 262 -15.11 -7.76 -6.53
N LEU A 263 -14.58 -8.97 -6.27
CA LEU A 263 -13.73 -9.68 -7.22
C LEU A 263 -14.53 -10.04 -8.48
N PRO A 264 -14.10 -9.61 -9.71
CA PRO A 264 -14.83 -9.88 -10.95
C PRO A 264 -14.78 -11.38 -11.32
N GLN A 265 -15.76 -11.81 -12.12
CA GLN A 265 -15.90 -13.22 -12.51
C GLN A 265 -14.66 -13.75 -13.26
N GLU A 266 -14.07 -12.93 -14.12
CA GLU A 266 -12.83 -13.25 -14.82
C GLU A 266 -11.70 -13.67 -13.85
N ALA A 267 -11.53 -12.96 -12.75
CA ALA A 267 -10.52 -13.27 -11.74
C ALA A 267 -10.83 -14.58 -11.01
N ARG A 268 -12.12 -14.84 -10.73
CA ARG A 268 -12.59 -16.09 -10.11
C ARG A 268 -12.32 -17.29 -11.03
N ASP A 269 -12.60 -17.13 -12.32
CA ASP A 269 -12.35 -18.16 -13.34
C ASP A 269 -10.85 -18.41 -13.50
N ALA A 270 -10.02 -17.36 -13.49
CA ALA A 270 -8.58 -17.48 -13.52
C ALA A 270 -8.03 -18.22 -12.29
N ALA A 271 -8.55 -17.92 -11.09
CA ALA A 271 -8.17 -18.60 -9.85
C ALA A 271 -8.54 -20.10 -9.91
N LEU A 272 -9.73 -20.40 -10.37
CA LEU A 272 -10.20 -21.78 -10.56
C LEU A 272 -9.31 -22.56 -11.57
N ALA A 273 -8.97 -21.95 -12.69
CA ALA A 273 -8.10 -22.54 -13.70
C ALA A 273 -6.70 -22.88 -13.14
N GLN A 274 -6.19 -22.09 -12.23
CA GLN A 274 -4.91 -22.31 -11.53
C GLN A 274 -5.04 -23.18 -10.27
N LYS A 275 -6.25 -23.70 -9.96
CA LYS A 275 -6.53 -24.50 -8.75
C LYS A 275 -6.22 -23.76 -7.44
N ILE A 276 -6.38 -22.45 -7.43
CA ILE A 276 -6.27 -21.63 -6.22
C ILE A 276 -7.57 -21.80 -5.43
N ASP A 277 -7.46 -22.17 -4.15
CA ASP A 277 -8.62 -22.23 -3.25
C ASP A 277 -9.06 -20.80 -2.92
N LEU A 278 -10.19 -20.38 -3.52
CA LEU A 278 -10.68 -19.00 -3.45
C LEU A 278 -11.78 -18.86 -2.40
N THR A 279 -11.54 -18.03 -1.40
CA THR A 279 -12.54 -17.63 -0.40
C THR A 279 -13.01 -16.21 -0.68
N ILE A 280 -14.30 -16.03 -0.95
CA ILE A 280 -14.93 -14.70 -1.14
C ILE A 280 -15.64 -14.29 0.14
N THR A 281 -15.32 -13.10 0.65
CA THR A 281 -15.94 -12.54 1.87
C THR A 281 -17.01 -11.50 1.52
N GLY A 282 -17.98 -11.28 2.44
CA GLY A 282 -18.93 -10.19 2.29
C GLY A 282 -20.18 -10.53 1.45
N ASN A 283 -20.58 -11.81 1.42
CA ASN A 283 -21.90 -12.22 0.94
C ASN A 283 -22.96 -12.10 2.04
#